data_4a8d856f03369d4c139229181d20a55f
#
_entry.id   4a8d856f03369d4c139229181d20a55f
#
_cell.length_a   1.000
_cell.length_b   1.000
_cell.length_c   1.000
_cell.angle_alpha   90.00
_cell.angle_beta   90.00
_cell.angle_gamma   90.00
#
_symmetry.space_group_name_H-M   'P 1'
#
loop_
_entity.id
_entity.type
_entity.pdbx_description
1 polymer ?
#
loop_
_entity_poly.entity_id
_entity_poly.type
_entity_poly.pdbx_seq_one_letter_code
_entity_poly.pdbx_strand_id
1 'polypeptide(L)'
;MRFNGSPTYVSTDDLTLAVNAAIALQRPLLVKGEPGTGKTMLAIEVAQALGVPLLEWHIKSTTKAQQGLYEYDAVSRLRDSQLGDERVHDIHNYIVRGMLWQAFTADTPTVLLIDEIDKADIEFPNDLLRELDRMEFYVYETKELVKARHRPIVFITSNNEKELPDAFLRRCFFHYIRFPDKETMERIVGVHFPALKKSLLREAMEVFFEVREVPGLKKKPSTSELLDWLKLLLAEDIPPEALHSKDRKTIIPPLHGALLKNEQDVHLFERLVFMTRAKGA
;
A
#
# COMPACT_ATOMS: atom_id res chain seq x y z
N MET A 1 14.50 6.83 -17.34
CA MET A 1 13.09 7.06 -16.96
C MET A 1 13.10 8.03 -15.78
N ARG A 2 12.14 8.95 -15.71
CA ARG A 2 12.01 9.91 -14.61
C ARG A 2 10.53 10.13 -14.28
N PHE A 3 10.17 10.03 -13.02
CA PHE A 3 8.85 10.34 -12.52
C PHE A 3 8.73 11.84 -12.22
N ASN A 4 7.71 12.50 -12.76
CA ASN A 4 7.46 13.94 -12.58
C ASN A 4 6.10 14.23 -11.92
N GLY A 5 5.55 13.23 -11.20
CA GLY A 5 4.22 13.30 -10.62
C GLY A 5 3.15 12.68 -11.54
N SER A 6 1.93 12.67 -11.05
CA SER A 6 0.72 12.17 -11.71
C SER A 6 -0.44 13.13 -11.44
N PRO A 7 -1.42 13.26 -12.35
CA PRO A 7 -2.60 14.09 -12.11
C PRO A 7 -3.56 13.49 -11.07
N THR A 8 -3.45 12.18 -10.83
CA THR A 8 -4.34 11.40 -9.96
C THR A 8 -3.74 11.09 -8.59
N TYR A 9 -2.47 11.45 -8.37
CA TYR A 9 -1.76 11.21 -7.12
C TYR A 9 -0.99 12.45 -6.66
N VAL A 10 -1.28 12.91 -5.45
CA VAL A 10 -0.58 14.05 -4.85
C VAL A 10 0.75 13.59 -4.26
N SER A 11 1.83 13.71 -5.03
CA SER A 11 3.19 13.47 -4.53
C SER A 11 3.79 14.75 -3.97
N THR A 12 4.55 14.63 -2.87
CA THR A 12 5.41 15.70 -2.36
C THR A 12 6.73 15.73 -3.14
N ASP A 13 7.45 16.86 -3.10
CA ASP A 13 8.72 16.99 -3.81
C ASP A 13 9.76 15.99 -3.32
N ASP A 14 9.81 15.73 -2.01
CA ASP A 14 10.71 14.77 -1.39
C ASP A 14 10.37 13.31 -1.79
N LEU A 15 9.07 12.97 -1.89
CA LEU A 15 8.63 11.65 -2.39
C LEU A 15 9.01 11.47 -3.87
N THR A 16 8.77 12.50 -4.69
CA THR A 16 9.15 12.49 -6.12
C THR A 16 10.67 12.33 -6.28
N LEU A 17 11.45 13.03 -5.45
CA LEU A 17 12.89 12.90 -5.41
C LEU A 17 13.34 11.50 -5.00
N ALA A 18 12.69 10.91 -3.98
CA ALA A 18 12.99 9.55 -3.51
C ALA A 18 12.73 8.49 -4.60
N VAL A 19 11.61 8.59 -5.32
CA VAL A 19 11.31 7.71 -6.47
C VAL A 19 12.41 7.81 -7.52
N ASN A 20 12.79 9.02 -7.92
CA ASN A 20 13.81 9.22 -8.95
C ASN A 20 15.21 8.80 -8.48
N ALA A 21 15.52 8.97 -7.20
CA ALA A 21 16.78 8.49 -6.62
C ALA A 21 16.87 6.96 -6.62
N ALA A 22 15.78 6.27 -6.24
CA ALA A 22 15.71 4.81 -6.29
C ALA A 22 15.90 4.28 -7.72
N ILE A 23 15.25 4.90 -8.71
CA ILE A 23 15.40 4.56 -10.13
C ILE A 23 16.85 4.77 -10.58
N ALA A 24 17.46 5.93 -10.27
CA ALA A 24 18.83 6.26 -10.67
C ALA A 24 19.87 5.33 -10.03
N LEU A 25 19.68 4.98 -8.75
CA LEU A 25 20.54 4.06 -8.01
C LEU A 25 20.29 2.59 -8.34
N GLN A 26 19.23 2.29 -9.10
CA GLN A 26 18.78 0.92 -9.38
C GLN A 26 18.57 0.09 -8.09
N ARG A 27 18.03 0.70 -7.05
CA ARG A 27 17.72 0.07 -5.77
C ARG A 27 16.22 -0.01 -5.55
N PRO A 28 15.74 -1.04 -4.83
CA PRO A 28 14.34 -1.06 -4.38
C PRO A 28 14.00 0.19 -3.57
N LEU A 29 12.84 0.79 -3.81
CA LEU A 29 12.29 1.86 -2.99
C LEU A 29 11.43 1.25 -1.89
N LEU A 30 11.90 1.30 -0.66
CA LEU A 30 11.12 0.92 0.51
C LEU A 30 10.33 2.12 1.01
N VAL A 31 9.02 2.04 0.89
CA VAL A 31 8.08 3.07 1.34
C VAL A 31 7.39 2.62 2.62
N LYS A 32 7.67 3.29 3.72
CA LYS A 32 6.98 3.08 5.00
C LYS A 32 6.00 4.22 5.28
N GLY A 33 4.99 3.96 6.08
CA GLY A 33 4.03 4.97 6.53
C GLY A 33 2.79 4.35 7.14
N GLU A 34 1.94 5.19 7.74
CA GLU A 34 0.66 4.73 8.30
C GLU A 34 -0.21 4.06 7.21
N PRO A 35 -1.11 3.13 7.58
CA PRO A 35 -2.11 2.60 6.66
C PRO A 35 -2.91 3.72 5.98
N GLY A 36 -3.23 3.54 4.69
CA GLY A 36 -4.03 4.50 3.93
C GLY A 36 -3.32 5.81 3.53
N THR A 37 -1.98 5.86 3.57
CA THR A 37 -1.18 7.01 3.11
C THR A 37 -0.82 6.96 1.62
N GLY A 38 -1.39 6.03 0.86
CA GLY A 38 -1.19 5.95 -0.60
C GLY A 38 0.08 5.24 -1.06
N LYS A 39 0.72 4.39 -0.22
CA LYS A 39 1.95 3.66 -0.55
C LYS A 39 1.79 2.76 -1.78
N THR A 40 0.75 1.93 -1.81
CA THR A 40 0.42 1.04 -2.94
C THR A 40 0.09 1.85 -4.19
N MET A 41 -0.70 2.92 -4.05
CA MET A 41 -1.05 3.82 -5.14
C MET A 41 0.17 4.48 -5.78
N LEU A 42 1.22 4.78 -5.03
CA LEU A 42 2.45 5.36 -5.56
C LEU A 42 3.05 4.47 -6.67
N ALA A 43 3.15 3.16 -6.46
CA ALA A 43 3.71 2.24 -7.45
C ALA A 43 2.85 2.18 -8.73
N ILE A 44 1.52 2.16 -8.56
CA ILE A 44 0.55 2.20 -9.66
C ILE A 44 0.75 3.46 -10.50
N GLU A 45 0.78 4.62 -9.86
CA GLU A 45 0.91 5.92 -10.50
C GLU A 45 2.28 6.12 -11.17
N VAL A 46 3.35 5.60 -10.57
CA VAL A 46 4.67 5.61 -11.20
C VAL A 46 4.68 4.72 -12.45
N ALA A 47 4.09 3.52 -12.40
CA ALA A 47 4.00 2.65 -13.56
C ALA A 47 3.24 3.31 -14.72
N GLN A 48 2.08 3.93 -14.41
CA GLN A 48 1.28 4.66 -15.40
C GLN A 48 2.03 5.86 -15.98
N ALA A 49 2.64 6.69 -15.12
CA ALA A 49 3.38 7.88 -15.54
C ALA A 49 4.61 7.55 -16.41
N LEU A 50 5.24 6.40 -16.18
CA LEU A 50 6.37 5.92 -16.97
C LEU A 50 5.95 5.11 -18.20
N GLY A 51 4.66 4.77 -18.34
CA GLY A 51 4.14 3.95 -19.45
C GLY A 51 4.68 2.52 -19.45
N VAL A 52 4.92 1.93 -18.27
CA VAL A 52 5.45 0.57 -18.11
C VAL A 52 4.47 -0.34 -17.38
N PRO A 53 4.50 -1.67 -17.63
CA PRO A 53 3.64 -2.61 -16.92
C PRO A 53 3.91 -2.61 -15.42
N LEU A 54 2.84 -2.80 -14.63
CA LEU A 54 2.89 -3.05 -13.20
C LEU A 54 2.67 -4.54 -12.93
N LEU A 55 3.53 -5.11 -12.09
CA LEU A 55 3.37 -6.43 -11.51
C LEU A 55 3.22 -6.27 -10.00
N GLU A 56 2.18 -6.88 -9.43
CA GLU A 56 1.83 -6.72 -8.02
C GLU A 56 1.97 -8.06 -7.29
N TRP A 57 2.76 -8.05 -6.22
CA TRP A 57 2.91 -9.20 -5.33
C TRP A 57 2.47 -8.81 -3.93
N HIS A 58 1.23 -9.18 -3.57
CA HIS A 58 0.67 -8.96 -2.24
C HIS A 58 1.17 -10.01 -1.26
N ILE A 59 1.83 -9.57 -0.22
CA ILE A 59 2.43 -10.45 0.78
C ILE A 59 1.38 -10.79 1.86
N LYS A 60 1.32 -12.06 2.21
CA LYS A 60 0.49 -12.60 3.29
C LYS A 60 1.39 -13.21 4.37
N SER A 61 0.84 -13.46 5.55
CA SER A 61 1.57 -14.11 6.65
C SER A 61 2.12 -15.50 6.30
N THR A 62 1.51 -16.17 5.32
CA THR A 62 1.93 -17.49 4.81
C THR A 62 2.81 -17.42 3.58
N THR A 63 3.06 -16.24 3.02
CA THR A 63 3.86 -16.08 1.79
C THR A 63 5.32 -16.39 2.08
N LYS A 64 5.92 -17.21 1.22
CA LYS A 64 7.35 -17.54 1.23
C LYS A 64 8.07 -16.86 0.07
N ALA A 65 9.33 -16.50 0.26
CA ALA A 65 10.15 -15.83 -0.76
C ALA A 65 10.24 -16.64 -2.07
N GLN A 66 10.30 -17.97 -1.96
CA GLN A 66 10.33 -18.89 -3.11
C GLN A 66 9.13 -18.69 -4.05
N GLN A 67 7.94 -18.38 -3.51
CA GLN A 67 6.73 -18.17 -4.31
C GLN A 67 6.82 -16.95 -5.25
N GLY A 68 7.64 -15.96 -4.89
CA GLY A 68 7.94 -14.83 -5.78
C GLY A 68 8.81 -15.23 -6.96
N LEU A 69 9.61 -16.27 -6.79
CA LEU A 69 10.47 -16.82 -7.84
C LEU A 69 9.67 -17.81 -8.69
N TYR A 70 9.37 -18.98 -8.15
CA TYR A 70 8.54 -19.99 -8.78
C TYR A 70 8.06 -21.03 -7.76
N GLU A 71 7.06 -21.80 -8.15
CA GLU A 71 6.62 -23.00 -7.45
C GLU A 71 6.67 -24.20 -8.40
N TYR A 72 7.14 -25.33 -7.87
CA TYR A 72 7.15 -26.60 -8.62
C TYR A 72 5.96 -27.46 -8.20
N ASP A 73 5.02 -27.72 -9.13
CA ASP A 73 3.84 -28.54 -8.90
C ASP A 73 4.17 -30.05 -9.07
N ALA A 74 4.88 -30.59 -8.09
CA ALA A 74 5.25 -31.99 -8.03
C ALA A 74 4.02 -32.92 -7.95
N VAL A 75 2.94 -32.46 -7.33
CA VAL A 75 1.71 -33.24 -7.14
C VAL A 75 1.00 -33.47 -8.48
N SER A 76 0.82 -32.40 -9.27
CA SER A 76 0.24 -32.52 -10.60
C SER A 76 1.10 -33.37 -11.52
N ARG A 77 2.44 -33.23 -11.46
CA ARG A 77 3.36 -34.06 -12.24
C ARG A 77 3.26 -35.53 -11.89
N LEU A 78 3.18 -35.86 -10.59
CA LEU A 78 3.02 -37.25 -10.15
C LEU A 78 1.70 -37.84 -10.64
N ARG A 79 0.60 -37.09 -10.50
CA ARG A 79 -0.72 -37.50 -10.98
C ARG A 79 -0.71 -37.77 -12.49
N ASP A 80 -0.18 -36.81 -13.27
CA ASP A 80 -0.14 -36.90 -14.73
C ASP A 80 0.76 -38.07 -15.17
N SER A 81 1.85 -38.38 -14.45
CA SER A 81 2.68 -39.56 -14.66
C SER A 81 1.91 -40.87 -14.45
N GLN A 82 1.06 -40.95 -13.41
CA GLN A 82 0.22 -42.12 -13.14
C GLN A 82 -0.88 -42.32 -14.20
N LEU A 83 -1.34 -41.23 -14.81
CA LEU A 83 -2.35 -41.26 -15.87
C LEU A 83 -1.77 -41.45 -17.27
N GLY A 84 -0.44 -41.50 -17.41
CA GLY A 84 0.24 -41.64 -18.70
C GLY A 84 0.13 -40.37 -19.59
N ASP A 85 -0.04 -39.18 -18.99
CA ASP A 85 -0.12 -37.91 -19.71
C ASP A 85 1.27 -37.52 -20.26
N GLU A 86 1.37 -37.23 -21.55
CA GLU A 86 2.61 -36.87 -22.23
C GLU A 86 3.26 -35.59 -21.68
N ARG A 87 2.48 -34.68 -21.06
CA ARG A 87 3.00 -33.44 -20.45
C ARG A 87 4.07 -33.69 -19.39
N VAL A 88 4.10 -34.89 -18.79
CA VAL A 88 5.08 -35.27 -17.76
C VAL A 88 6.53 -35.23 -18.27
N HIS A 89 6.74 -35.36 -19.58
CA HIS A 89 8.07 -35.36 -20.18
C HIS A 89 8.73 -33.98 -20.22
N ASP A 90 7.93 -32.91 -20.16
CA ASP A 90 8.45 -31.54 -20.05
C ASP A 90 8.17 -30.97 -18.66
N ILE A 91 9.25 -30.82 -17.87
CA ILE A 91 9.20 -30.33 -16.50
C ILE A 91 8.67 -28.88 -16.41
N HIS A 92 8.82 -28.07 -17.48
CA HIS A 92 8.35 -26.69 -17.52
C HIS A 92 6.83 -26.56 -17.40
N ASN A 93 6.08 -27.61 -17.76
CA ASN A 93 4.62 -27.67 -17.58
C ASN A 93 4.19 -27.61 -16.11
N TYR A 94 5.11 -27.89 -15.19
CA TYR A 94 4.87 -27.95 -13.74
C TYR A 94 5.61 -26.85 -12.96
N ILE A 95 6.18 -25.87 -13.67
CA ILE A 95 6.80 -24.69 -13.06
C ILE A 95 5.81 -23.52 -13.14
N VAL A 96 5.31 -23.10 -11.98
CA VAL A 96 4.44 -21.91 -11.84
C VAL A 96 5.34 -20.71 -11.57
N ARG A 97 5.37 -19.76 -12.51
CA ARG A 97 6.25 -18.58 -12.42
C ARG A 97 5.69 -17.55 -11.43
N GLY A 98 6.51 -17.16 -10.44
CA GLY A 98 6.20 -16.08 -9.51
C GLY A 98 6.38 -14.68 -10.10
N MET A 99 6.06 -13.63 -9.31
CA MET A 99 6.09 -12.23 -9.78
C MET A 99 7.50 -11.74 -10.11
N LEU A 100 8.52 -12.18 -9.36
CA LEU A 100 9.93 -11.87 -9.66
C LEU A 100 10.37 -12.49 -10.98
N TRP A 101 9.99 -13.76 -11.25
CA TRP A 101 10.26 -14.37 -12.53
C TRP A 101 9.65 -13.60 -13.69
N GLN A 102 8.35 -13.24 -13.55
CA GLN A 102 7.65 -12.47 -14.58
C GLN A 102 8.33 -11.12 -14.82
N ALA A 103 8.72 -10.42 -13.74
CA ALA A 103 9.43 -9.15 -13.84
C ALA A 103 10.80 -9.29 -14.52
N PHE A 104 11.55 -10.36 -14.22
CA PHE A 104 12.88 -10.58 -14.79
C PHE A 104 12.83 -10.98 -16.27
N THR A 105 11.81 -11.70 -16.68
CA THR A 105 11.69 -12.18 -18.07
C THR A 105 10.81 -11.29 -18.96
N ALA A 106 10.31 -10.17 -18.42
CA ALA A 106 9.54 -9.21 -19.20
C ALA A 106 10.35 -8.62 -20.36
N ASP A 107 9.70 -8.40 -21.51
CA ASP A 107 10.34 -7.87 -22.72
C ASP A 107 10.56 -6.34 -22.64
N THR A 108 9.92 -5.68 -21.69
CA THR A 108 10.06 -4.24 -21.42
C THR A 108 10.34 -4.00 -19.94
N PRO A 109 10.96 -2.86 -19.56
CA PRO A 109 11.07 -2.46 -18.16
C PRO A 109 9.70 -2.48 -17.46
N THR A 110 9.65 -2.98 -16.24
CA THR A 110 8.42 -3.09 -15.43
C THR A 110 8.57 -2.38 -14.10
N VAL A 111 7.45 -2.03 -13.48
CA VAL A 111 7.38 -1.76 -12.05
C VAL A 111 6.94 -3.05 -11.36
N LEU A 112 7.69 -3.47 -10.34
CA LEU A 112 7.34 -4.57 -9.45
C LEU A 112 6.99 -4.00 -8.08
N LEU A 113 5.77 -4.20 -7.64
CA LEU A 113 5.30 -3.86 -6.30
C LEU A 113 5.31 -5.11 -5.41
N ILE A 114 6.08 -5.07 -4.32
CA ILE A 114 6.04 -6.04 -3.22
C ILE A 114 5.29 -5.35 -2.09
N ASP A 115 3.99 -5.67 -1.96
CA ASP A 115 3.07 -4.93 -1.09
C ASP A 115 2.98 -5.59 0.29
N GLU A 116 3.09 -4.76 1.36
CA GLU A 116 2.97 -5.15 2.77
C GLU A 116 3.99 -6.23 3.21
N ILE A 117 5.27 -6.01 2.90
CA ILE A 117 6.37 -6.96 3.17
C ILE A 117 6.46 -7.38 4.64
N ASP A 118 6.07 -6.52 5.55
CA ASP A 118 6.06 -6.74 7.00
C ASP A 118 4.96 -7.70 7.49
N LYS A 119 4.05 -8.15 6.62
CA LYS A 119 3.10 -9.23 6.95
C LYS A 119 3.75 -10.61 6.99
N ALA A 120 4.77 -10.85 6.18
CA ALA A 120 5.48 -12.12 6.15
C ALA A 120 6.30 -12.37 7.42
N ASP A 121 6.93 -13.53 7.47
CA ASP A 121 7.89 -13.86 8.53
C ASP A 121 9.13 -12.96 8.45
N ILE A 122 9.82 -12.79 9.57
CA ILE A 122 10.98 -11.90 9.71
C ILE A 122 12.13 -12.25 8.75
N GLU A 123 12.27 -13.51 8.38
CA GLU A 123 13.32 -13.98 7.45
C GLU A 123 12.99 -13.70 6.00
N PHE A 124 11.71 -13.53 5.65
CA PHE A 124 11.25 -13.34 4.28
C PHE A 124 12.01 -12.25 3.50
N PRO A 125 12.25 -11.04 4.05
CA PRO A 125 13.02 -10.01 3.36
C PRO A 125 14.47 -10.42 3.11
N ASN A 126 15.08 -11.16 4.04
CA ASN A 126 16.45 -11.66 3.89
C ASN A 126 16.55 -12.70 2.78
N ASP A 127 15.55 -13.56 2.64
CA ASP A 127 15.50 -14.61 1.61
C ASP A 127 15.42 -14.05 0.18
N LEU A 128 15.01 -12.77 0.03
CA LEU A 128 14.95 -12.08 -1.27
C LEU A 128 16.18 -11.23 -1.57
N LEU A 129 17.10 -11.09 -0.62
CA LEU A 129 18.23 -10.14 -0.75
C LEU A 129 19.09 -10.38 -1.98
N ARG A 130 19.44 -11.65 -2.23
CA ARG A 130 20.32 -12.02 -3.31
C ARG A 130 19.66 -11.76 -4.67
N GLU A 131 18.40 -12.13 -4.79
CA GLU A 131 17.62 -12.05 -6.01
C GLU A 131 17.37 -10.57 -6.39
N LEU A 132 17.08 -9.73 -5.40
CA LEU A 132 16.89 -8.29 -5.61
C LEU A 132 18.20 -7.54 -5.89
N ASP A 133 19.33 -8.01 -5.33
CA ASP A 133 20.64 -7.41 -5.61
C ASP A 133 21.15 -7.78 -7.01
N ARG A 134 21.15 -9.09 -7.31
CA ARG A 134 21.74 -9.63 -8.53
C ARG A 134 20.78 -9.66 -9.71
N MET A 135 19.47 -9.54 -9.44
CA MET A 135 18.41 -9.69 -10.43
C MET A 135 18.52 -11.01 -11.20
N GLU A 136 18.83 -12.06 -10.48
CA GLU A 136 18.93 -13.44 -10.99
C GLU A 136 18.59 -14.46 -9.90
N PHE A 137 18.09 -15.61 -10.30
CA PHE A 137 17.88 -16.77 -9.43
C PHE A 137 18.02 -18.08 -10.22
N TYR A 138 18.26 -19.18 -9.51
CA TYR A 138 18.44 -20.49 -10.10
C TYR A 138 17.20 -21.36 -9.92
N VAL A 139 16.76 -22.01 -10.99
CA VAL A 139 15.65 -22.97 -11.00
C VAL A 139 16.23 -24.37 -10.90
N TYR A 140 16.04 -25.04 -9.78
CA TYR A 140 16.70 -26.31 -9.48
C TYR A 140 16.19 -27.45 -10.35
N GLU A 141 14.91 -27.46 -10.67
CA GLU A 141 14.25 -28.51 -11.43
C GLU A 141 14.65 -28.49 -12.90
N THR A 142 14.79 -27.34 -13.50
CA THR A 142 15.21 -27.16 -14.92
C THR A 142 16.71 -26.93 -15.06
N LYS A 143 17.44 -26.67 -13.95
CA LYS A 143 18.85 -26.27 -13.92
C LYS A 143 19.16 -25.00 -14.70
N GLU A 144 18.21 -24.09 -14.76
CA GLU A 144 18.33 -22.83 -15.49
C GLU A 144 18.65 -21.69 -14.55
N LEU A 145 19.44 -20.74 -15.03
CA LEU A 145 19.67 -19.45 -14.38
C LEU A 145 18.79 -18.40 -15.05
N VAL A 146 17.76 -17.93 -14.34
CA VAL A 146 16.89 -16.83 -14.79
C VAL A 146 17.55 -15.51 -14.41
N LYS A 147 17.80 -14.66 -15.42
CA LYS A 147 18.36 -13.30 -15.23
C LYS A 147 17.39 -12.25 -15.76
N ALA A 148 17.37 -11.10 -15.10
CA ALA A 148 16.56 -9.98 -15.56
C ALA A 148 17.04 -9.46 -16.91
N ARG A 149 16.16 -9.47 -17.92
CA ARG A 149 16.39 -8.82 -19.22
C ARG A 149 16.45 -7.31 -19.09
N HIS A 150 15.52 -6.78 -18.31
CA HIS A 150 15.45 -5.39 -17.89
C HIS A 150 15.36 -5.35 -16.39
N ARG A 151 16.16 -4.49 -15.73
CA ARG A 151 16.07 -4.34 -14.28
C ARG A 151 14.73 -3.69 -13.94
N PRO A 152 13.83 -4.36 -13.17
CA PRO A 152 12.57 -3.79 -12.77
C PRO A 152 12.78 -2.64 -11.78
N ILE A 153 11.86 -1.68 -11.79
CA ILE A 153 11.75 -0.67 -10.74
C ILE A 153 10.96 -1.30 -9.60
N VAL A 154 11.63 -1.59 -8.48
CA VAL A 154 11.03 -2.33 -7.37
C VAL A 154 10.53 -1.35 -6.31
N PHE A 155 9.24 -1.41 -6.01
CA PHE A 155 8.60 -0.75 -4.88
C PHE A 155 8.30 -1.79 -3.81
N ILE A 156 8.58 -1.45 -2.55
CA ILE A 156 8.31 -2.30 -1.40
C ILE A 156 7.53 -1.44 -0.40
N THR A 157 6.37 -1.90 0.03
CA THR A 157 5.59 -1.17 1.03
C THR A 157 5.62 -1.87 2.38
N SER A 158 5.52 -1.08 3.45
CA SER A 158 5.42 -1.56 4.82
C SER A 158 4.53 -0.62 5.65
N ASN A 159 3.62 -1.20 6.44
CA ASN A 159 2.78 -0.49 7.40
C ASN A 159 3.45 -0.32 8.77
N ASN A 160 4.71 -0.75 8.90
CA ASN A 160 5.49 -0.72 10.12
C ASN A 160 4.90 -1.61 11.24
N GLU A 161 4.25 -2.73 10.84
CA GLU A 161 3.71 -3.71 11.79
C GLU A 161 4.84 -4.54 12.42
N LYS A 162 5.91 -4.81 11.66
CA LYS A 162 7.11 -5.49 12.10
C LYS A 162 8.36 -4.74 11.64
N GLU A 163 9.44 -4.87 12.40
CA GLU A 163 10.75 -4.36 11.99
C GLU A 163 11.34 -5.20 10.86
N LEU A 164 11.95 -4.54 9.90
CA LEU A 164 12.65 -5.19 8.79
C LEU A 164 14.13 -5.33 9.13
N PRO A 165 14.80 -6.43 8.70
CA PRO A 165 16.21 -6.67 8.99
C PRO A 165 17.13 -5.56 8.44
N ASP A 166 18.15 -5.17 9.21
CA ASP A 166 19.12 -4.14 8.80
C ASP A 166 19.81 -4.45 7.47
N ALA A 167 20.10 -5.73 7.22
CA ALA A 167 20.72 -6.17 5.97
C ALA A 167 19.83 -5.85 4.76
N PHE A 168 18.52 -5.96 4.91
CA PHE A 168 17.54 -5.60 3.90
C PHE A 168 17.43 -4.09 3.73
N LEU A 169 17.31 -3.34 4.84
CA LEU A 169 17.20 -1.89 4.83
C LEU A 169 18.36 -1.21 4.09
N ARG A 170 19.60 -1.69 4.28
CA ARG A 170 20.80 -1.15 3.61
C ARG A 170 20.81 -1.30 2.09
N ARG A 171 20.00 -2.20 1.54
CA ARG A 171 19.88 -2.45 0.10
C ARG A 171 18.76 -1.65 -0.57
N CYS A 172 17.88 -1.09 0.24
CA CYS A 172 16.78 -0.27 -0.23
C CYS A 172 17.12 1.23 -0.19
N PHE A 173 16.51 2.00 -1.06
CA PHE A 173 16.34 3.43 -0.84
C PHE A 173 15.10 3.59 0.04
N PHE A 174 15.22 4.28 1.17
CA PHE A 174 14.16 4.38 2.17
C PHE A 174 13.43 5.71 2.07
N HIS A 175 12.10 5.69 2.11
CA HIS A 175 11.27 6.87 2.26
C HIS A 175 10.12 6.60 3.23
N TYR A 176 9.86 7.56 4.13
CA TYR A 176 8.74 7.51 5.05
C TYR A 176 7.68 8.52 4.63
N ILE A 177 6.49 8.02 4.22
CA ILE A 177 5.34 8.88 3.92
C ILE A 177 4.69 9.26 5.26
N ARG A 178 4.81 10.54 5.60
CA ARG A 178 4.10 11.10 6.75
C ARG A 178 2.61 11.21 6.45
N PHE A 179 1.81 11.16 7.50
CA PHE A 179 0.38 11.45 7.33
C PHE A 179 0.22 12.88 6.80
N PRO A 180 -0.64 13.10 5.77
CA PRO A 180 -0.80 14.41 5.14
C PRO A 180 -1.26 15.46 6.13
N ASP A 181 -0.68 16.65 6.06
CA ASP A 181 -1.21 17.85 6.72
C ASP A 181 -2.51 18.33 6.05
N LYS A 182 -3.15 19.35 6.62
CA LYS A 182 -4.44 19.84 6.11
C LYS A 182 -4.35 20.29 4.64
N GLU A 183 -3.31 21.02 4.28
CA GLU A 183 -3.12 21.54 2.92
C GLU A 183 -2.94 20.41 1.90
N THR A 184 -2.08 19.46 2.21
CA THR A 184 -1.87 18.28 1.37
C THR A 184 -3.14 17.43 1.29
N MET A 185 -3.88 17.28 2.41
CA MET A 185 -5.12 16.52 2.43
C MET A 185 -6.22 17.21 1.60
N GLU A 186 -6.34 18.55 1.64
CA GLU A 186 -7.25 19.27 0.76
C GLU A 186 -6.94 19.07 -0.71
N ARG A 187 -5.65 19.02 -1.08
CA ARG A 187 -5.23 18.69 -2.44
C ARG A 187 -5.62 17.27 -2.83
N ILE A 188 -5.42 16.29 -1.92
CA ILE A 188 -5.81 14.89 -2.15
C ILE A 188 -7.33 14.80 -2.36
N VAL A 189 -8.12 15.41 -1.47
CA VAL A 189 -9.58 15.42 -1.63
C VAL A 189 -10.00 16.11 -2.92
N GLY A 190 -9.34 17.20 -3.31
CA GLY A 190 -9.61 17.91 -4.56
C GLY A 190 -9.38 17.06 -5.82
N VAL A 191 -8.42 16.14 -5.79
CA VAL A 191 -8.19 15.18 -6.88
C VAL A 191 -9.34 14.17 -6.98
N HIS A 192 -9.82 13.66 -5.84
CA HIS A 192 -10.88 12.63 -5.79
C HIS A 192 -12.29 13.22 -5.96
N PHE A 193 -12.51 14.45 -5.50
CA PHE A 193 -13.81 15.12 -5.50
C PHE A 193 -13.72 16.55 -6.06
N PRO A 194 -13.44 16.73 -7.36
CA PRO A 194 -13.21 18.05 -7.95
C PRO A 194 -14.44 18.98 -7.88
N ALA A 195 -15.63 18.43 -7.74
CA ALA A 195 -16.89 19.19 -7.64
C ALA A 195 -17.38 19.40 -6.20
N LEU A 196 -16.58 19.03 -5.17
CA LEU A 196 -16.96 19.15 -3.77
C LEU A 196 -17.11 20.62 -3.36
N LYS A 197 -18.23 20.97 -2.71
CA LYS A 197 -18.45 22.31 -2.18
C LYS A 197 -17.42 22.65 -1.11
N LYS A 198 -16.79 23.81 -1.22
CA LYS A 198 -15.75 24.28 -0.27
C LYS A 198 -16.24 24.33 1.18
N SER A 199 -17.53 24.63 1.41
CA SER A 199 -18.12 24.61 2.76
C SER A 199 -18.09 23.22 3.38
N LEU A 200 -18.53 22.20 2.64
CA LEU A 200 -18.54 20.81 3.11
C LEU A 200 -17.10 20.30 3.32
N LEU A 201 -16.19 20.59 2.38
CA LEU A 201 -14.78 20.23 2.52
C LEU A 201 -14.19 20.77 3.82
N ARG A 202 -14.37 22.07 4.09
CA ARG A 202 -13.83 22.73 5.29
C ARG A 202 -14.32 22.05 6.56
N GLU A 203 -15.66 21.92 6.71
CA GLU A 203 -16.25 21.32 7.92
C GLU A 203 -15.83 19.85 8.10
N ALA A 204 -15.85 19.07 7.00
CA ALA A 204 -15.42 17.66 7.06
C ALA A 204 -13.94 17.52 7.44
N MET A 205 -13.07 18.36 6.90
CA MET A 205 -11.64 18.38 7.25
C MET A 205 -11.41 18.73 8.72
N GLU A 206 -12.12 19.72 9.24
CA GLU A 206 -12.00 20.09 10.65
C GLU A 206 -12.42 18.93 11.56
N VAL A 207 -13.58 18.32 11.29
CA VAL A 207 -14.05 17.16 12.06
C VAL A 207 -13.07 15.99 11.98
N PHE A 208 -12.58 15.70 10.79
CA PHE A 208 -11.64 14.59 10.57
C PHE A 208 -10.36 14.74 11.38
N PHE A 209 -9.72 15.93 11.35
CA PHE A 209 -8.50 16.18 12.11
C PHE A 209 -8.77 16.22 13.62
N GLU A 210 -9.89 16.79 14.06
CA GLU A 210 -10.29 16.72 15.48
C GLU A 210 -10.46 15.28 15.96
N VAL A 211 -11.11 14.43 15.16
CA VAL A 211 -11.24 13.01 15.46
C VAL A 211 -9.86 12.36 15.60
N ARG A 212 -8.93 12.64 14.70
CA ARG A 212 -7.56 12.07 14.75
C ARG A 212 -6.74 12.51 15.96
N GLU A 213 -7.03 13.70 16.51
CA GLU A 213 -6.33 14.26 17.66
C GLU A 213 -6.89 13.77 19.00
N VAL A 214 -8.01 13.03 19.01
CA VAL A 214 -8.58 12.49 20.24
C VAL A 214 -7.60 11.55 20.92
N PRO A 215 -7.18 11.83 22.18
CA PRO A 215 -6.28 10.95 22.90
C PRO A 215 -6.90 9.58 23.19
N GLY A 216 -6.11 8.53 23.03
CA GLY A 216 -6.52 7.17 23.36
C GLY A 216 -7.23 6.39 22.25
N LEU A 217 -7.33 6.95 21.04
CA LEU A 217 -7.78 6.21 19.88
C LEU A 217 -6.86 5.00 19.62
N LYS A 218 -7.47 3.83 19.46
CA LYS A 218 -6.77 2.60 19.04
C LYS A 218 -6.36 2.66 17.59
N LYS A 219 -7.23 3.23 16.75
CA LYS A 219 -7.00 3.38 15.32
C LYS A 219 -7.41 4.78 14.85
N LYS A 220 -6.41 5.59 14.51
CA LYS A 220 -6.66 6.89 13.90
C LYS A 220 -7.22 6.71 12.48
N PRO A 221 -8.28 7.42 12.07
CA PRO A 221 -8.79 7.34 10.71
C PRO A 221 -7.74 7.77 9.69
N SER A 222 -7.65 7.04 8.59
CA SER A 222 -6.69 7.23 7.50
C SER A 222 -7.26 8.13 6.40
N THR A 223 -6.45 8.43 5.39
CA THR A 223 -6.88 9.17 4.18
C THR A 223 -7.99 8.42 3.45
N SER A 224 -7.90 7.10 3.31
CA SER A 224 -8.93 6.29 2.65
C SER A 224 -10.26 6.39 3.38
N GLU A 225 -10.25 6.35 4.71
CA GLU A 225 -11.46 6.47 5.54
C GLU A 225 -12.08 7.87 5.44
N LEU A 226 -11.26 8.93 5.29
CA LEU A 226 -11.78 10.28 4.97
C LEU A 226 -12.47 10.32 3.62
N LEU A 227 -11.86 9.75 2.57
CA LEU A 227 -12.44 9.73 1.24
C LEU A 227 -13.75 8.95 1.20
N ASP A 228 -13.80 7.80 1.87
CA ASP A 228 -15.04 7.01 2.03
C ASP A 228 -16.12 7.79 2.77
N TRP A 229 -15.75 8.47 3.86
CA TRP A 229 -16.68 9.29 4.62
C TRP A 229 -17.25 10.45 3.80
N LEU A 230 -16.41 11.19 3.08
CA LEU A 230 -16.84 12.24 2.16
C LEU A 230 -17.78 11.72 1.08
N LYS A 231 -17.49 10.54 0.51
CA LYS A 231 -18.37 9.91 -0.46
C LYS A 231 -19.75 9.60 0.12
N LEU A 232 -19.80 9.13 1.37
CA LEU A 232 -21.07 8.86 2.06
C LEU A 232 -21.83 10.15 2.42
N LEU A 233 -21.12 11.20 2.88
CA LEU A 233 -21.74 12.50 3.14
C LEU A 233 -22.40 13.09 1.89
N LEU A 234 -21.77 12.90 0.73
CA LEU A 234 -22.33 13.32 -0.55
C LEU A 234 -23.52 12.45 -1.00
N ALA A 235 -23.44 11.15 -0.81
CA ALA A 235 -24.50 10.21 -1.20
C ALA A 235 -25.79 10.39 -0.40
N GLU A 236 -25.66 10.77 0.88
CA GLU A 236 -26.77 11.01 1.80
C GLU A 236 -27.18 12.48 1.88
N ASP A 237 -26.66 13.34 0.99
CA ASP A 237 -26.92 14.78 0.95
C ASP A 237 -26.78 15.48 2.31
N ILE A 238 -25.79 15.06 3.13
CA ILE A 238 -25.54 15.64 4.45
C ILE A 238 -25.04 17.08 4.29
N PRO A 239 -25.76 18.07 4.83
CA PRO A 239 -25.37 19.46 4.69
C PRO A 239 -24.19 19.81 5.61
N PRO A 240 -23.33 20.81 5.24
CA PRO A 240 -22.20 21.24 6.07
C PRO A 240 -22.58 21.58 7.52
N GLU A 241 -23.79 22.14 7.71
CA GLU A 241 -24.32 22.59 9.00
C GLU A 241 -24.51 21.39 9.97
N ALA A 242 -24.76 20.18 9.44
CA ALA A 242 -24.87 18.97 10.25
C ALA A 242 -23.52 18.53 10.84
N LEU A 243 -22.41 18.97 10.25
CA LEU A 243 -21.05 18.80 10.76
C LEU A 243 -20.64 19.92 11.72
N HIS A 244 -21.35 21.05 11.67
CA HIS A 244 -21.07 22.25 12.42
C HIS A 244 -21.80 22.24 13.77
N SER A 245 -21.15 21.70 14.80
CA SER A 245 -21.68 21.83 16.16
C SER A 245 -20.95 22.94 16.93
N LYS A 246 -21.71 23.83 17.62
CA LYS A 246 -21.14 24.82 18.53
C LYS A 246 -20.33 24.15 19.66
N ASP A 247 -20.65 22.91 19.95
CA ASP A 247 -19.93 22.04 20.88
C ASP A 247 -19.42 20.78 20.17
N ARG A 248 -18.41 20.94 19.31
CA ARG A 248 -17.80 19.85 18.51
C ARG A 248 -17.34 18.65 19.35
N LYS A 249 -17.01 18.90 20.64
CA LYS A 249 -16.66 17.83 21.58
C LYS A 249 -17.86 16.99 22.03
N THR A 250 -19.08 17.34 21.63
CA THR A 250 -20.32 16.73 22.10
C THR A 250 -21.10 15.93 21.06
N ILE A 251 -20.60 15.83 19.84
CA ILE A 251 -21.34 15.13 18.78
C ILE A 251 -20.44 14.12 18.08
N ILE A 252 -20.91 12.87 18.03
CA ILE A 252 -20.35 11.85 17.16
C ILE A 252 -20.66 12.26 15.72
N PRO A 253 -19.67 12.32 14.82
CA PRO A 253 -19.94 12.72 13.45
C PRO A 253 -20.97 11.81 12.77
N PRO A 254 -21.85 12.34 11.90
CA PRO A 254 -22.74 11.50 11.12
C PRO A 254 -21.91 10.50 10.31
N LEU A 255 -22.41 9.26 10.15
CA LEU A 255 -21.73 8.20 9.41
C LEU A 255 -20.32 7.87 9.97
N HIS A 256 -20.13 8.06 11.28
CA HIS A 256 -18.84 7.85 11.96
C HIS A 256 -18.24 6.47 11.76
N GLY A 257 -19.06 5.44 11.43
CA GLY A 257 -18.56 4.10 11.09
C GLY A 257 -17.65 4.08 9.86
N ALA A 258 -17.64 5.13 9.04
CA ALA A 258 -16.62 5.30 8.00
C ALA A 258 -15.25 5.66 8.59
N LEU A 259 -15.22 6.49 9.65
CA LEU A 259 -14.00 6.98 10.29
C LEU A 259 -13.50 6.09 11.43
N LEU A 260 -14.41 5.58 12.26
CA LEU A 260 -14.09 4.79 13.45
C LEU A 260 -14.29 3.30 13.13
N LYS A 261 -13.20 2.55 13.05
CA LYS A 261 -13.19 1.13 12.69
C LYS A 261 -12.97 0.20 13.89
N ASN A 262 -13.05 0.73 15.11
CA ASN A 262 -12.84 -0.01 16.35
C ASN A 262 -13.96 0.32 17.34
N GLU A 263 -14.60 -0.70 17.93
CA GLU A 263 -15.68 -0.55 18.90
C GLU A 263 -15.26 0.27 20.13
N GLN A 264 -14.01 0.08 20.60
CA GLN A 264 -13.50 0.84 21.75
C GLN A 264 -13.37 2.34 21.43
N ASP A 265 -13.07 2.68 20.17
CA ASP A 265 -12.98 4.06 19.72
C ASP A 265 -14.37 4.70 19.68
N VAL A 266 -15.40 3.98 19.21
CA VAL A 266 -16.80 4.45 19.26
C VAL A 266 -17.22 4.71 20.70
N HIS A 267 -16.99 3.78 21.62
CA HIS A 267 -17.32 3.95 23.04
C HIS A 267 -16.50 5.08 23.70
N LEU A 268 -15.29 5.34 23.25
CA LEU A 268 -14.50 6.49 23.71
C LEU A 268 -15.20 7.81 23.36
N PHE A 269 -15.66 7.94 22.10
CA PHE A 269 -16.42 9.11 21.66
C PHE A 269 -17.74 9.28 22.42
N GLU A 270 -18.51 8.21 22.61
CA GLU A 270 -19.76 8.24 23.39
C GLU A 270 -19.53 8.76 24.81
N ARG A 271 -18.47 8.28 25.47
CA ARG A 271 -18.11 8.74 26.82
C ARG A 271 -17.69 10.21 26.85
N LEU A 272 -16.91 10.68 25.87
CA LEU A 272 -16.50 12.08 25.78
C LEU A 272 -17.70 12.99 25.58
N VAL A 273 -18.64 12.61 24.72
CA VAL A 273 -19.92 13.31 24.52
C VAL A 273 -20.72 13.39 25.83
N PHE A 274 -20.85 12.28 26.54
CA PHE A 274 -21.58 12.24 27.82
C PHE A 274 -20.93 13.14 28.89
N MET A 275 -19.60 13.07 29.05
CA MET A 275 -18.87 13.89 30.03
C MET A 275 -18.98 15.38 29.76
N THR A 276 -19.02 15.78 28.50
CA THR A 276 -19.11 17.19 28.13
C THR A 276 -20.53 17.73 28.39
N ARG A 277 -21.57 16.94 28.13
CA ARG A 277 -22.97 17.29 28.44
C ARG A 277 -23.19 17.40 29.95
N ALA A 278 -22.56 16.52 30.74
CA ALA A 278 -22.67 16.55 32.20
C ALA A 278 -21.97 17.76 32.87
N LYS A 279 -20.97 18.36 32.16
CA LYS A 279 -20.27 19.56 32.68
C LYS A 279 -20.91 20.90 32.24
N GLY A 280 -21.82 20.85 31.26
CA GLY A 280 -22.53 22.01 30.74
C GLY A 280 -23.97 22.17 31.29
N ALA A 281 -24.43 21.24 32.10
CA ALA A 281 -25.67 21.30 32.89
C ALA A 281 -25.35 21.67 34.36
#